data_e6f3aff0eb14617a4e54803dffefacc3
#
_entry.id   e6f3aff0eb14617a4e54803dffefacc3
#
_cell.length_a   1.000
_cell.length_b   1.000
_cell.length_c   1.000
_cell.angle_alpha   90.00
_cell.angle_beta   90.00
_cell.angle_gamma   90.00
#
_symmetry.space_group_name_H-M   'P 1'
#
loop_
_entity.id
_entity.type
_entity.pdbx_description
1 polymer ?
#
loop_
_entity_poly.entity_id
_entity_poly.type
_entity_poly.pdbx_seq_one_letter_code
_entity_poly.pdbx_strand_id
1 'polypeptide(L)'
;MRTHEVDELLTVLSRLDDPDTIYALLQDLFTVREIRDTSQRLQVARMLAKKNSYTAIEAATGASATTIARVSKCLSYGAGGYAAALEALEESGAQE
;
A
#
# COMPACT_ATOMS: atom_id res chain seq x y z
N MET A 1 8.02 1.15 15.82
CA MET A 1 9.35 0.71 16.17
C MET A 1 10.36 1.04 15.06
N ARG A 2 11.10 2.10 15.28
CA ARG A 2 12.05 2.58 14.29
C ARG A 2 13.47 2.30 14.76
N THR A 3 14.06 1.26 14.20
CA THR A 3 15.44 0.89 14.50
C THR A 3 16.35 1.55 13.47
N HIS A 4 17.67 1.45 13.73
CA HIS A 4 18.66 1.93 12.77
C HIS A 4 18.49 1.24 11.41
N GLU A 5 18.22 -0.06 11.42
CA GLU A 5 18.02 -0.81 10.18
C GLU A 5 16.79 -0.33 9.43
N VAL A 6 15.71 -0.01 10.13
CA VAL A 6 14.51 0.53 9.50
C VAL A 6 14.81 1.90 8.90
N ASP A 7 15.56 2.74 9.61
CA ASP A 7 15.93 4.06 9.09
C ASP A 7 16.78 3.95 7.82
N GLU A 8 17.67 2.98 7.75
CA GLU A 8 18.46 2.75 6.54
C GLU A 8 17.57 2.34 5.37
N LEU A 9 16.61 1.46 5.61
CA LEU A 9 15.66 1.06 4.57
C LEU A 9 14.88 2.26 4.06
N LEU A 10 14.39 3.10 4.98
CA LEU A 10 13.63 4.28 4.61
C LEU A 10 14.50 5.26 3.81
N THR A 11 15.77 5.40 4.19
CA THR A 11 16.70 6.26 3.44
C THR A 11 16.86 5.76 2.00
N VAL A 12 17.03 4.46 1.82
CA VAL A 12 17.17 3.88 0.49
C VAL A 12 15.90 4.13 -0.32
N LEU A 13 14.73 3.81 0.24
CA LEU A 13 13.47 3.98 -0.48
C LEU A 13 13.21 5.44 -0.85
N SER A 14 13.59 6.37 0.02
CA SER A 14 13.37 7.80 -0.23
C SER A 14 14.29 8.37 -1.30
N ARG A 15 15.39 7.68 -1.61
CA ARG A 15 16.35 8.14 -2.61
C ARG A 15 16.21 7.47 -3.96
N LEU A 16 15.47 6.36 -4.02
CA LEU A 16 15.18 5.71 -5.29
C LEU A 16 13.93 6.36 -5.87
N ASP A 17 14.05 6.94 -7.06
CA ASP A 17 12.93 7.63 -7.69
C ASP A 17 12.45 6.93 -8.96
N ASP A 18 13.08 5.84 -9.32
CA ASP A 18 12.71 5.06 -10.50
C ASP A 18 11.88 3.84 -10.09
N PRO A 19 10.63 3.72 -10.58
CA PRO A 19 9.79 2.60 -10.21
C PRO A 19 10.40 1.22 -10.50
N ASP A 20 11.12 1.09 -11.61
CA ASP A 20 11.70 -0.19 -11.97
C ASP A 20 12.80 -0.60 -10.99
N THR A 21 13.60 0.36 -10.53
CA THR A 21 14.65 0.09 -9.55
C THR A 21 14.02 -0.25 -8.18
N ILE A 22 12.96 0.47 -7.81
CA ILE A 22 12.25 0.17 -6.56
C ILE A 22 11.66 -1.23 -6.62
N TYR A 23 11.07 -1.61 -7.74
CA TYR A 23 10.50 -2.94 -7.91
C TYR A 23 11.58 -4.02 -7.79
N ALA A 24 12.73 -3.80 -8.41
CA ALA A 24 13.86 -4.73 -8.30
C ALA A 24 14.27 -4.94 -6.84
N LEU A 25 14.33 -3.85 -6.08
CA LEU A 25 14.66 -3.95 -4.65
C LEU A 25 13.58 -4.71 -3.89
N LEU A 26 12.32 -4.45 -4.17
CA LEU A 26 11.23 -5.18 -3.51
C LEU A 26 11.30 -6.67 -3.81
N GLN A 27 11.64 -7.04 -5.06
CA GLN A 27 11.80 -8.44 -5.43
C GLN A 27 12.92 -9.11 -4.64
N ASP A 28 13.99 -8.38 -4.35
CA ASP A 28 15.11 -8.91 -3.56
C ASP A 28 14.78 -8.98 -2.06
N LEU A 29 14.03 -8.02 -1.55
CA LEU A 29 13.73 -7.94 -0.12
C LEU A 29 12.54 -8.80 0.30
N PHE A 30 11.53 -8.89 -0.54
CA PHE A 30 10.24 -9.51 -0.19
C PHE A 30 9.98 -10.75 -1.03
N THR A 31 9.13 -11.62 -0.51
CA THR A 31 8.61 -12.73 -1.30
C THR A 31 7.58 -12.20 -2.30
N VAL A 32 7.28 -12.99 -3.32
CA VAL A 32 6.22 -12.68 -4.29
C VAL A 32 4.90 -12.46 -3.57
N ARG A 33 4.60 -13.31 -2.58
CA ARG A 33 3.36 -13.21 -1.81
C ARG A 33 3.29 -11.90 -1.04
N GLU A 34 4.40 -11.49 -0.42
CA GLU A 34 4.44 -10.24 0.34
C GLU A 34 4.20 -9.03 -0.55
N ILE A 35 4.78 -9.03 -1.74
CA ILE A 35 4.55 -7.95 -2.72
C ILE A 35 3.08 -7.93 -3.13
N ARG A 36 2.51 -9.11 -3.42
CA ARG A 36 1.13 -9.22 -3.82
C ARG A 36 0.17 -8.74 -2.72
N ASP A 37 0.39 -9.20 -1.50
CA ASP A 37 -0.47 -8.84 -0.38
C ASP A 37 -0.40 -7.35 -0.07
N THR A 38 0.80 -6.78 -0.14
CA THR A 38 1.01 -5.34 0.10
C THR A 38 0.29 -4.51 -0.98
N SER A 39 0.44 -4.92 -2.24
CA SER A 39 -0.23 -4.24 -3.36
C SER A 39 -1.74 -4.32 -3.24
N GLN A 40 -2.25 -5.49 -2.82
CA GLN A 40 -3.68 -5.69 -2.62
C GLN A 40 -4.21 -4.74 -1.55
N ARG A 41 -3.50 -4.63 -0.43
CA ARG A 41 -3.93 -3.74 0.65
C ARG A 41 -4.00 -2.29 0.21
N LEU A 42 -3.06 -1.85 -0.62
CA LEU A 42 -3.11 -0.49 -1.15
C LEU A 42 -4.34 -0.28 -2.03
N GLN A 43 -4.70 -1.26 -2.87
CA GLN A 43 -5.91 -1.17 -3.69
C GLN A 43 -7.17 -1.15 -2.84
N VAL A 44 -7.20 -1.96 -1.78
CA VAL A 44 -8.31 -1.94 -0.84
C VAL A 44 -8.48 -0.55 -0.23
N ALA A 45 -7.36 0.06 0.21
CA ALA A 45 -7.40 1.41 0.78
C ALA A 45 -7.96 2.42 -0.22
N ARG A 46 -7.53 2.32 -1.47
CA ARG A 46 -7.97 3.23 -2.53
C ARG A 46 -9.49 3.11 -2.76
N MET A 47 -9.99 1.88 -2.82
CA MET A 47 -11.42 1.65 -3.03
C MET A 47 -12.26 2.08 -1.82
N LEU A 48 -11.74 1.88 -0.62
CA LEU A 48 -12.41 2.37 0.59
C LEU A 48 -12.51 3.90 0.59
N ALA A 49 -11.43 4.56 0.20
CA ALA A 49 -11.42 6.02 0.13
C ALA A 49 -12.44 6.54 -0.89
N LYS A 50 -12.74 5.76 -1.93
CA LYS A 50 -13.75 6.10 -2.95
C LYS A 50 -15.15 5.64 -2.56
N LYS A 51 -15.32 5.16 -1.32
CA LYS A 51 -16.63 4.79 -0.77
C LYS A 51 -17.25 3.55 -1.40
N ASN A 52 -16.43 2.66 -1.93
CA ASN A 52 -16.92 1.36 -2.42
C ASN A 52 -17.35 0.49 -1.25
N SER A 53 -18.33 -0.37 -1.50
CA SER A 53 -18.79 -1.33 -0.48
C SER A 53 -17.76 -2.44 -0.30
N TYR A 54 -17.82 -3.12 0.85
CA TYR A 54 -16.95 -4.27 1.09
C TYR A 54 -17.15 -5.36 0.04
N THR A 55 -18.41 -5.60 -0.37
CA THR A 55 -18.70 -6.59 -1.39
C THR A 55 -18.00 -6.25 -2.71
N ALA A 56 -18.07 -4.98 -3.12
CA ALA A 56 -17.40 -4.54 -4.34
C ALA A 56 -15.89 -4.69 -4.24
N ILE A 57 -15.32 -4.37 -3.08
CA ILE A 57 -13.88 -4.45 -2.86
C ILE A 57 -13.42 -5.92 -2.90
N GLU A 58 -14.18 -6.82 -2.24
CA GLU A 58 -13.86 -8.24 -2.27
C GLU A 58 -13.86 -8.77 -3.71
N ALA A 59 -14.85 -8.39 -4.49
CA ALA A 59 -14.96 -8.82 -5.88
C ALA A 59 -13.79 -8.30 -6.73
N ALA A 60 -13.39 -7.06 -6.52
CA ALA A 60 -12.36 -6.41 -7.35
C ALA A 60 -10.94 -6.82 -6.96
N THR A 61 -10.68 -7.04 -5.68
CA THR A 61 -9.31 -7.25 -5.18
C THR A 61 -9.01 -8.66 -4.72
N GLY A 62 -10.05 -9.44 -4.43
CA GLY A 62 -9.86 -10.77 -3.83
C GLY A 62 -9.54 -10.73 -2.35
N ALA A 63 -9.51 -9.55 -1.73
CA ALA A 63 -9.23 -9.45 -0.30
C ALA A 63 -10.42 -9.96 0.52
N SER A 64 -10.11 -10.58 1.66
CA SER A 64 -11.15 -11.04 2.58
C SER A 64 -11.76 -9.86 3.32
N ALA A 65 -12.96 -10.07 3.86
CA ALA A 65 -13.62 -9.04 4.67
C ALA A 65 -12.76 -8.64 5.87
N THR A 66 -12.03 -9.59 6.45
CA THR A 66 -11.12 -9.31 7.56
C THR A 66 -10.01 -8.36 7.14
N THR A 67 -9.42 -8.59 5.98
CA THR A 67 -8.37 -7.71 5.44
C THR A 67 -8.92 -6.32 5.18
N ILE A 68 -10.11 -6.23 4.58
CA ILE A 68 -10.73 -4.94 4.28
C ILE A 68 -10.99 -4.16 5.57
N ALA A 69 -11.52 -4.83 6.60
CA ALA A 69 -11.77 -4.19 7.89
C ALA A 69 -10.49 -3.66 8.53
N ARG A 70 -9.40 -4.42 8.42
CA ARG A 70 -8.10 -4.02 8.92
C ARG A 70 -7.57 -2.78 8.23
N VAL A 71 -7.65 -2.75 6.89
CA VAL A 71 -7.22 -1.59 6.11
C VAL A 71 -8.09 -0.38 6.46
N SER A 72 -9.40 -0.58 6.58
CA SER A 72 -10.31 0.49 6.97
C SER A 72 -9.91 1.10 8.31
N LYS A 73 -9.57 0.28 9.27
CA LYS A 73 -9.12 0.75 10.58
C LYS A 73 -7.83 1.55 10.46
N CYS A 74 -6.87 1.09 9.65
CA CYS A 74 -5.63 1.81 9.43
C CYS A 74 -5.84 3.15 8.74
N LEU A 75 -6.79 3.23 7.80
CA LEU A 75 -7.14 4.49 7.15
C LEU A 75 -7.65 5.51 8.17
N SER A 76 -8.47 5.07 9.12
CA SER A 76 -9.08 5.97 10.10
C SER A 76 -8.18 6.29 11.29
N TYR A 77 -7.41 5.31 11.75
CA TYR A 77 -6.68 5.41 13.02
C TYR A 77 -5.21 5.04 12.93
N GLY A 78 -4.70 4.80 11.73
CA GLY A 78 -3.31 4.39 11.57
C GLY A 78 -2.34 5.54 11.55
N ALA A 79 -1.15 5.27 11.03
CA ALA A 79 -0.04 6.21 11.03
C ALA A 79 -0.11 7.29 9.95
N GLY A 80 -1.13 7.24 9.10
CA GLY A 80 -1.29 8.21 8.01
C GLY A 80 -0.61 7.82 6.72
N GLY A 81 0.03 6.65 6.67
CA GLY A 81 0.76 6.20 5.48
C GLY A 81 -0.16 5.97 4.27
N TYR A 82 -1.32 5.35 4.51
CA TYR A 82 -2.27 5.15 3.42
C TYR A 82 -2.74 6.47 2.83
N ALA A 83 -3.06 7.44 3.69
CA ALA A 83 -3.53 8.74 3.21
C ALA A 83 -2.46 9.41 2.34
N ALA A 84 -1.20 9.38 2.78
CA ALA A 84 -0.09 9.94 2.01
C ALA A 84 0.11 9.20 0.68
N ALA A 85 -0.01 7.87 0.69
CA ALA A 85 0.14 7.07 -0.52
C ALA A 85 -0.95 7.37 -1.53
N LEU A 86 -2.20 7.50 -1.06
CA LEU A 86 -3.32 7.80 -1.94
C LEU A 86 -3.20 9.20 -2.53
N GLU A 87 -2.72 10.15 -1.75
CA GLU A 87 -2.46 11.49 -2.23
C GLU A 87 -1.38 11.47 -3.33
N ALA A 88 -0.32 10.69 -3.13
CA ALA A 88 0.73 10.53 -4.13
C ALA A 88 0.18 9.96 -5.45
N LEU A 89 -0.74 9.01 -5.36
CA LEU A 89 -1.38 8.44 -6.55
C LEU A 89 -2.22 9.49 -7.29
N GLU A 90 -2.92 10.33 -6.56
CA GLU A 90 -3.70 11.42 -7.17
C GLU A 90 -2.79 12.41 -7.89
N GLU A 91 -1.67 12.79 -7.25
CA GLU A 91 -0.71 13.73 -7.83
C GLU A 91 -0.07 13.19 -9.09
N SER A 92 0.13 11.88 -9.18
CA SER A 92 0.72 11.25 -10.35
C SER A 92 -0.27 11.14 -11.51
N GLY A 93 -1.55 11.41 -11.26
CA GLY A 93 -2.60 11.24 -12.25
C GLY A 93 -2.99 9.79 -12.49
N ALA A 94 -2.57 8.87 -11.63
CA ALA A 94 -2.88 7.46 -11.78
C ALA A 94 -4.39 7.21 -11.63
N GLN A 95 -4.94 6.39 -12.54
CA GLN A 95 -6.36 6.03 -12.54
C GLN A 95 -6.50 4.54 -12.32
N GLU A 96 -7.63 4.16 -11.77
CA GLU A 96 -7.95 2.75 -11.63
C GLU A 96 -8.20 2.10 -12.96
#